data_601cfc04e62791c10253790d86797c05
#
_entry.id   601cfc04e62791c10253790d86797c05
#
_cell.length_a   1.000
_cell.length_b   1.000
_cell.length_c   1.000
_cell.angle_alpha   90.00
_cell.angle_beta   90.00
_cell.angle_gamma   90.00
#
_symmetry.space_group_name_H-M   'P 1'
#
loop_
_entity.id
_entity.type
_entity.pdbx_description
1 polymer ?
#
loop_
_entity_poly.entity_id
_entity_poly.type
_entity_poly.pdbx_seq_one_letter_code
_entity_poly.pdbx_strand_id
1 'polypeptide(L)'
;MVLPNTKAFTDKIHLLPRYRRSDLTADDVREAREYIAAYWPKLTRYHPKDDDSLLGLPKPYLVPAHEEGHEFDFNELYYWDSYFMVQGLLDEEHKKLVQGILDDLIDLFERFGIIPNASRTYLMGRSQPPLLTSFILDVYKTYEPGKTWLKKGIKVAQSEYETVWLGNVKPNARLVYEGLSRYYDVNYHQDLAEAESGWDLNPRFNHHALNYLPVDLNSLLYKYERDFSYVANLLGDKKTAAKWDRLSHQRRMTMNKLMWSDLRGLYYDYNYVKKTRGSVASLAAYYPMWAGAASEKQAARLVNSLKKFEKKGGLSTTDAPQVGQLVPGAVPTQWAYPNGWAPLHFIVVKGLQHYGYHEDARRIGLKWLKTNLDWFNKHGVFLEKYNVAQPGKPPAKGLYPSQTGFGWTNSVFEHFCQEFIDERG
;
A
#
# COMPACT_ATOMS: atom_id res chain seq x y z
N MET A 1 -17.64 38.33 -14.00
CA MET A 1 -17.70 37.04 -14.70
C MET A 1 -18.43 36.07 -13.78
N VAL A 2 -19.64 35.70 -14.16
CA VAL A 2 -20.64 35.04 -13.31
C VAL A 2 -20.28 33.56 -13.13
N LEU A 3 -20.24 33.09 -11.87
CA LEU A 3 -20.09 31.67 -11.54
C LEU A 3 -21.32 30.87 -11.98
N PRO A 4 -21.18 29.70 -12.58
CA PRO A 4 -22.34 28.88 -12.94
C PRO A 4 -22.94 28.19 -11.72
N ASN A 5 -24.25 28.16 -11.75
CA ASN A 5 -25.23 27.74 -10.76
C ASN A 5 -25.08 26.26 -10.31
N THR A 6 -24.82 26.05 -9.00
CA THR A 6 -24.59 24.76 -8.34
C THR A 6 -25.89 24.00 -7.97
N LYS A 7 -27.00 24.20 -8.67
CA LYS A 7 -28.33 23.65 -8.30
C LYS A 7 -28.83 22.43 -9.11
N ALA A 8 -27.97 21.76 -9.91
CA ALA A 8 -28.42 20.67 -10.78
C ALA A 8 -27.79 19.29 -10.51
N PHE A 9 -27.15 19.06 -9.36
CA PHE A 9 -26.47 17.77 -9.06
C PHE A 9 -26.99 17.01 -7.83
N THR A 10 -28.12 17.42 -7.24
CA THR A 10 -28.63 16.83 -5.99
C THR A 10 -29.66 15.71 -6.12
N ASP A 11 -30.03 15.25 -7.30
CA ASP A 11 -31.13 14.30 -7.45
C ASP A 11 -30.77 12.99 -8.16
N LYS A 12 -29.74 12.30 -7.68
CA LYS A 12 -29.61 10.83 -7.85
C LYS A 12 -28.80 10.22 -6.70
N ILE A 13 -29.28 10.37 -5.48
CA ILE A 13 -28.81 9.57 -4.36
C ILE A 13 -29.41 8.18 -4.55
N HIS A 14 -28.60 7.25 -5.05
CA HIS A 14 -28.94 5.83 -4.97
C HIS A 14 -29.02 5.45 -3.49
N LEU A 15 -30.22 5.11 -3.04
CA LEU A 15 -30.52 4.55 -1.73
C LEU A 15 -29.84 3.18 -1.58
N LEU A 16 -28.52 3.19 -1.33
CA LEU A 16 -27.91 2.08 -0.61
C LEU A 16 -28.40 2.17 0.84
N PRO A 17 -28.64 1.04 1.55
CA PRO A 17 -29.13 1.08 2.91
C PRO A 17 -28.24 2.02 3.71
N ARG A 18 -28.83 3.12 4.25
CA ARG A 18 -28.15 4.02 5.18
C ARG A 18 -27.58 3.13 6.27
N TYR A 19 -26.27 2.93 6.25
CA TYR A 19 -25.58 2.38 7.40
C TYR A 19 -25.95 3.31 8.56
N ARG A 20 -26.77 2.83 9.48
CA ARG A 20 -27.03 3.56 10.72
C ARG A 20 -25.66 3.89 11.28
N ARG A 21 -25.47 5.11 11.84
CA ARG A 21 -24.23 5.56 12.46
C ARG A 21 -23.58 4.34 13.09
N SER A 22 -22.36 3.98 12.68
CA SER A 22 -21.66 2.91 13.34
C SER A 22 -21.47 3.40 14.75
N ASP A 23 -21.91 2.59 15.65
CA ASP A 23 -21.95 2.93 17.07
C ASP A 23 -20.55 2.73 17.71
N LEU A 24 -19.45 2.61 16.92
CA LEU A 24 -18.09 2.58 17.44
C LEU A 24 -17.74 3.94 18.03
N THR A 25 -17.46 3.93 19.32
CA THR A 25 -17.04 5.09 20.12
C THR A 25 -15.58 4.96 20.52
N ALA A 26 -15.02 6.03 21.09
CA ALA A 26 -13.67 5.99 21.65
C ALA A 26 -13.55 4.92 22.76
N ASP A 27 -14.60 4.72 23.56
CA ASP A 27 -14.62 3.68 24.61
C ASP A 27 -14.53 2.27 24.02
N ASP A 28 -15.22 2.00 22.89
CA ASP A 28 -15.21 0.67 22.28
C ASP A 28 -13.82 0.27 21.78
N VAL A 29 -13.00 1.20 21.34
CA VAL A 29 -11.66 0.96 20.77
C VAL A 29 -10.53 1.14 21.79
N ARG A 30 -10.81 1.61 23.00
CA ARG A 30 -9.80 1.98 24.01
C ARG A 30 -8.83 0.83 24.34
N GLU A 31 -9.33 -0.32 24.73
CA GLU A 31 -8.50 -1.48 25.11
C GLU A 31 -7.65 -1.97 23.94
N ALA A 32 -8.20 -1.93 22.72
CA ALA A 32 -7.47 -2.29 21.51
C ALA A 32 -6.33 -1.30 21.22
N ARG A 33 -6.55 -0.01 21.41
CA ARG A 33 -5.52 1.04 21.24
C ARG A 33 -4.45 0.95 22.32
N GLU A 34 -4.83 0.70 23.59
CA GLU A 34 -3.89 0.44 24.68
C GLU A 34 -2.99 -0.77 24.38
N TYR A 35 -3.58 -1.86 23.88
CA TYR A 35 -2.83 -3.03 23.41
C TYR A 35 -1.84 -2.66 22.30
N ILE A 36 -2.28 -1.92 21.28
CA ILE A 36 -1.43 -1.49 20.16
C ILE A 36 -0.28 -0.62 20.68
N ALA A 37 -0.55 0.36 21.54
CA ALA A 37 0.47 1.21 22.12
C ALA A 37 1.54 0.40 22.90
N ALA A 38 1.10 -0.58 23.71
CA ALA A 38 1.99 -1.48 24.42
C ALA A 38 2.75 -2.47 23.53
N TYR A 39 2.30 -2.64 22.26
CA TYR A 39 2.91 -3.60 21.34
C TYR A 39 4.08 -3.01 20.53
N TRP A 40 4.12 -1.70 20.29
CA TRP A 40 5.20 -1.07 19.52
C TRP A 40 6.61 -1.34 20.05
N PRO A 41 6.87 -1.31 21.38
CA PRO A 41 8.18 -1.72 21.90
C PRO A 41 8.56 -3.16 21.53
N LYS A 42 7.60 -4.08 21.44
CA LYS A 42 7.84 -5.48 21.05
C LYS A 42 8.23 -5.62 19.57
N LEU A 43 7.74 -4.73 18.72
CA LEU A 43 8.08 -4.68 17.29
C LEU A 43 9.34 -3.88 17.01
N THR A 44 9.86 -3.10 17.98
CA THR A 44 11.03 -2.27 17.78
C THR A 44 12.32 -3.09 17.88
N ARG A 45 13.22 -2.92 16.91
CA ARG A 45 14.56 -3.50 16.89
C ARG A 45 15.62 -2.39 16.76
N TYR A 46 16.81 -2.68 17.25
CA TYR A 46 18.00 -1.88 17.01
C TYR A 46 19.18 -2.80 16.74
N HIS A 47 19.66 -2.81 15.50
CA HIS A 47 20.71 -3.70 15.03
C HIS A 47 21.69 -2.89 14.16
N PRO A 48 22.69 -2.19 14.76
CA PRO A 48 23.49 -1.19 14.03
C PRO A 48 24.67 -1.77 13.24
N LYS A 49 24.91 -3.08 13.28
CA LYS A 49 26.02 -3.74 12.59
C LYS A 49 25.51 -4.92 11.77
N ASP A 50 26.15 -5.15 10.62
CA ASP A 50 25.87 -6.36 9.84
C ASP A 50 26.20 -7.61 10.65
N ASP A 51 25.32 -8.61 10.64
CA ASP A 51 25.48 -9.86 11.36
C ASP A 51 24.85 -11.00 10.56
N ASP A 52 25.66 -11.96 10.10
CA ASP A 52 25.28 -13.04 9.20
C ASP A 52 24.54 -12.51 7.97
N SER A 53 23.26 -12.81 7.84
CA SER A 53 22.44 -12.33 6.72
C SER A 53 21.69 -11.04 7.03
N LEU A 54 21.63 -10.59 8.28
CA LEU A 54 20.95 -9.37 8.69
C LEU A 54 21.82 -8.15 8.43
N LEU A 55 21.30 -7.20 7.65
CA LEU A 55 21.98 -5.93 7.40
C LEU A 55 21.77 -4.99 8.58
N GLY A 56 22.88 -4.43 9.10
CA GLY A 56 22.86 -3.45 10.17
C GLY A 56 22.22 -2.15 9.73
N LEU A 57 21.42 -1.57 10.62
CA LEU A 57 20.70 -0.31 10.40
C LEU A 57 21.06 0.70 11.49
N PRO A 58 21.40 1.95 11.13
CA PRO A 58 21.91 2.92 12.09
C PRO A 58 20.89 3.44 13.10
N LYS A 59 19.60 3.20 12.88
CA LYS A 59 18.51 3.67 13.73
C LYS A 59 17.62 2.51 14.22
N PRO A 60 16.83 2.72 15.28
CA PRO A 60 15.76 1.80 15.64
C PRO A 60 14.70 1.73 14.54
N TYR A 61 14.19 0.53 14.27
CA TYR A 61 13.19 0.25 13.25
C TYR A 61 12.12 -0.73 13.75
N LEU A 62 11.04 -0.86 12.99
CA LEU A 62 9.95 -1.80 13.26
C LEU A 62 10.08 -3.05 12.40
N VAL A 63 9.83 -4.20 13.02
CA VAL A 63 9.64 -5.48 12.32
C VAL A 63 8.16 -5.76 12.11
N PRO A 64 7.77 -6.55 11.08
CA PRO A 64 6.35 -6.78 10.75
C PRO A 64 5.54 -7.42 11.86
N ALA A 65 6.11 -8.40 12.57
CA ALA A 65 5.44 -9.12 13.64
C ALA A 65 6.46 -9.62 14.68
N HIS A 66 5.96 -9.89 15.88
CA HIS A 66 6.69 -10.56 16.95
C HIS A 66 5.69 -11.39 17.75
N GLU A 67 5.98 -12.66 17.97
CA GLU A 67 5.18 -13.55 18.82
C GLU A 67 6.10 -14.35 19.73
N GLU A 68 5.93 -14.16 21.05
CA GLU A 68 6.76 -14.83 22.05
C GLU A 68 6.60 -16.37 21.95
N GLY A 69 7.72 -17.10 21.84
CA GLY A 69 7.73 -18.55 21.80
C GLY A 69 7.54 -19.17 20.41
N HIS A 70 7.42 -18.37 19.35
CA HIS A 70 7.45 -18.88 17.99
C HIS A 70 8.89 -19.13 17.50
N GLU A 71 9.09 -20.23 16.74
CA GLU A 71 10.40 -20.57 16.15
C GLU A 71 10.85 -19.54 15.09
N PHE A 72 9.92 -18.73 14.57
CA PHE A 72 10.16 -17.74 13.55
C PHE A 72 9.85 -16.35 14.09
N ASP A 73 10.89 -15.54 14.32
CA ASP A 73 10.79 -14.13 14.72
C ASP A 73 11.40 -13.23 13.65
N PHE A 74 10.70 -12.16 13.31
CA PHE A 74 11.20 -11.15 12.38
C PHE A 74 12.24 -10.27 13.06
N ASN A 75 13.40 -10.11 12.41
CA ASN A 75 14.47 -9.22 12.86
C ASN A 75 14.85 -8.19 11.80
N GLU A 76 14.29 -8.30 10.59
CA GLU A 76 14.57 -7.43 9.46
C GLU A 76 13.51 -6.34 9.28
N LEU A 77 13.95 -5.19 8.78
CA LEU A 77 13.10 -4.12 8.29
C LEU A 77 12.63 -4.46 6.88
N TYR A 78 11.31 -4.36 6.61
CA TYR A 78 10.71 -4.50 5.28
C TYR A 78 10.34 -3.13 4.73
N TYR A 79 10.54 -2.91 3.41
CA TYR A 79 10.40 -1.59 2.80
C TYR A 79 8.95 -1.09 2.80
N TRP A 80 8.02 -1.78 2.15
CA TRP A 80 6.64 -1.29 2.03
C TRP A 80 5.86 -1.42 3.33
N ASP A 81 6.17 -2.46 4.13
CA ASP A 81 5.61 -2.64 5.47
C ASP A 81 5.87 -1.42 6.35
N SER A 82 7.11 -0.91 6.32
CA SER A 82 7.52 0.27 7.09
C SER A 82 6.63 1.48 6.80
N TYR A 83 6.25 1.71 5.54
CA TYR A 83 5.35 2.80 5.18
C TYR A 83 3.98 2.67 5.86
N PHE A 84 3.37 1.48 5.83
CA PHE A 84 2.07 1.28 6.44
C PHE A 84 2.15 1.21 7.96
N MET A 85 3.25 0.71 8.53
CA MET A 85 3.47 0.66 9.97
C MET A 85 3.63 2.03 10.62
N VAL A 86 4.07 3.04 9.90
CA VAL A 86 4.19 4.39 10.46
C VAL A 86 2.93 5.24 10.36
N GLN A 87 1.91 4.84 9.61
CA GLN A 87 0.73 5.67 9.37
C GLN A 87 -0.08 5.99 10.63
N GLY A 88 -0.11 5.10 11.61
CA GLY A 88 -0.71 5.32 12.93
C GLY A 88 0.25 5.91 13.97
N LEU A 89 1.50 6.22 13.57
CA LEU A 89 2.56 6.74 14.43
C LEU A 89 3.06 8.13 14.00
N LEU A 90 2.32 8.81 13.11
CA LEU A 90 2.67 10.14 12.63
C LEU A 90 2.30 11.23 13.66
N ASP A 91 2.95 11.19 14.83
CA ASP A 91 2.79 12.10 15.95
C ASP A 91 4.14 12.51 16.56
N GLU A 92 4.16 13.42 17.53
CA GLU A 92 5.40 13.90 18.15
C GLU A 92 6.05 12.86 19.08
N GLU A 93 5.29 11.94 19.67
CA GLU A 93 5.82 10.88 20.55
C GLU A 93 6.71 9.92 19.76
N HIS A 94 6.25 9.52 18.57
CA HIS A 94 6.94 8.53 17.73
C HIS A 94 7.90 9.15 16.69
N LYS A 95 8.04 10.46 16.67
CA LYS A 95 8.84 11.21 15.69
C LYS A 95 10.23 10.63 15.44
N LYS A 96 10.97 10.32 16.50
CA LYS A 96 12.34 9.77 16.38
C LYS A 96 12.35 8.39 15.72
N LEU A 97 11.38 7.55 16.02
CA LEU A 97 11.24 6.23 15.42
C LEU A 97 10.86 6.34 13.94
N VAL A 98 9.85 7.14 13.62
CA VAL A 98 9.37 7.33 12.24
C VAL A 98 10.47 7.92 11.34
N GLN A 99 11.18 8.96 11.82
CA GLN A 99 12.30 9.54 11.09
C GLN A 99 13.47 8.56 10.98
N GLY A 100 13.74 7.77 12.04
CA GLY A 100 14.78 6.75 12.04
C GLY A 100 14.54 5.66 11.00
N ILE A 101 13.32 5.15 10.87
CA ILE A 101 12.94 4.16 9.84
C ILE A 101 13.17 4.72 8.44
N LEU A 102 12.79 5.98 8.20
CA LEU A 102 13.04 6.61 6.91
C LEU A 102 14.54 6.80 6.64
N ASP A 103 15.33 7.19 7.64
CA ASP A 103 16.79 7.30 7.53
C ASP A 103 17.43 5.93 7.22
N ASP A 104 16.95 4.84 7.81
CA ASP A 104 17.40 3.47 7.55
C ASP A 104 17.09 3.01 6.12
N LEU A 105 15.92 3.34 5.57
CA LEU A 105 15.59 3.07 4.16
C LEU A 105 16.51 3.85 3.21
N ILE A 106 16.84 5.11 3.55
CA ILE A 106 17.78 5.94 2.79
C ILE A 106 19.20 5.35 2.89
N ASP A 107 19.65 4.93 4.07
CA ASP A 107 20.95 4.28 4.27
C ASP A 107 21.09 3.01 3.43
N LEU A 108 20.08 2.15 3.42
CA LEU A 108 20.05 0.96 2.58
C LEU A 108 20.22 1.30 1.09
N PHE A 109 19.52 2.33 0.61
CA PHE A 109 19.68 2.78 -0.78
C PHE A 109 21.07 3.36 -1.05
N GLU A 110 21.60 4.19 -0.16
CA GLU A 110 22.94 4.81 -0.31
C GLU A 110 24.06 3.77 -0.29
N ARG A 111 23.92 2.69 0.51
CA ARG A 111 24.89 1.59 0.60
C ARG A 111 24.83 0.63 -0.59
N PHE A 112 23.66 0.28 -1.04
CA PHE A 112 23.46 -0.84 -1.97
C PHE A 112 22.90 -0.43 -3.35
N GLY A 113 22.47 0.81 -3.53
CA GLY A 113 21.83 1.30 -4.76
C GLY A 113 20.42 0.75 -4.99
N ILE A 114 19.86 0.08 -3.99
CA ILE A 114 18.50 -0.44 -3.94
C ILE A 114 18.01 -0.43 -2.50
N ILE A 115 16.75 -0.13 -2.26
CA ILE A 115 16.10 -0.49 -1.01
C ILE A 115 15.67 -1.96 -1.20
N PRO A 116 16.29 -2.93 -0.48
CA PRO A 116 15.96 -4.33 -0.67
C PRO A 116 14.55 -4.64 -0.15
N ASN A 117 14.02 -5.79 -0.53
CA ASN A 117 12.73 -6.29 -0.05
C ASN A 117 12.65 -6.26 1.49
N ALA A 118 13.72 -6.73 2.14
CA ALA A 118 13.97 -6.50 3.55
C ALA A 118 15.47 -6.39 3.82
N SER A 119 15.85 -5.94 5.02
CA SER A 119 17.26 -5.77 5.44
C SER A 119 17.98 -7.12 5.66
N ARG A 120 17.94 -7.99 4.62
CA ARG A 120 18.61 -9.29 4.57
C ARG A 120 19.38 -9.48 3.28
N THR A 121 20.58 -10.04 3.35
CA THR A 121 21.43 -10.25 2.16
C THR A 121 20.76 -11.11 1.10
N TYR A 122 20.04 -12.15 1.46
CA TYR A 122 19.31 -13.02 0.53
C TYR A 122 18.03 -12.39 -0.07
N LEU A 123 17.60 -11.23 0.43
CA LEU A 123 16.47 -10.45 -0.10
C LEU A 123 16.90 -9.24 -0.93
N MET A 124 18.19 -9.06 -1.18
CA MET A 124 18.72 -7.95 -1.99
C MET A 124 18.48 -8.13 -3.50
N GLY A 125 18.05 -9.31 -3.94
CA GLY A 125 17.77 -9.59 -5.35
C GLY A 125 16.56 -8.86 -5.91
N ARG A 126 15.73 -8.29 -5.05
CA ARG A 126 14.50 -7.54 -5.37
C ARG A 126 14.23 -6.44 -4.34
N SER A 127 13.39 -5.48 -4.73
CA SER A 127 12.87 -4.45 -3.84
C SER A 127 11.46 -4.83 -3.32
N GLN A 128 10.69 -3.84 -2.91
CA GLN A 128 9.25 -3.90 -2.66
C GLN A 128 8.58 -2.69 -3.30
N PRO A 129 7.22 -2.56 -3.30
CA PRO A 129 6.53 -1.42 -3.89
C PRO A 129 7.10 -0.07 -3.44
N PRO A 130 7.46 0.82 -4.38
CA PRO A 130 8.13 2.08 -4.05
C PRO A 130 7.19 3.06 -3.36
N LEU A 131 7.44 3.34 -2.09
CA LEU A 131 6.65 4.26 -1.26
C LEU A 131 7.51 5.38 -0.66
N LEU A 132 8.81 5.48 -1.04
CA LEU A 132 9.75 6.41 -0.42
C LEU A 132 9.31 7.87 -0.54
N THR A 133 8.80 8.33 -1.71
CA THR A 133 8.33 9.72 -1.85
C THR A 133 7.14 10.02 -0.93
N SER A 134 6.22 9.07 -0.81
CA SER A 134 5.07 9.21 0.08
C SER A 134 5.52 9.30 1.54
N PHE A 135 6.43 8.43 1.96
CA PHE A 135 6.99 8.45 3.32
C PHE A 135 7.72 9.78 3.61
N ILE A 136 8.59 10.24 2.70
CA ILE A 136 9.28 11.54 2.82
C ILE A 136 8.28 12.68 2.98
N LEU A 137 7.21 12.68 2.18
CA LEU A 137 6.21 13.75 2.22
C LEU A 137 5.33 13.69 3.48
N ASP A 138 5.01 12.50 3.98
CA ASP A 138 4.27 12.35 5.24
C ASP A 138 5.11 12.87 6.42
N VAL A 139 6.40 12.49 6.51
CA VAL A 139 7.36 13.03 7.50
C VAL A 139 7.52 14.55 7.36
N TYR A 140 7.60 15.05 6.12
CA TYR A 140 7.75 16.49 5.87
C TYR A 140 6.52 17.29 6.33
N LYS A 141 5.32 16.80 6.06
CA LYS A 141 4.06 17.46 6.43
C LYS A 141 3.79 17.39 7.94
N THR A 142 4.14 16.29 8.58
CA THR A 142 3.87 16.08 10.01
C THR A 142 4.86 16.81 10.90
N TYR A 143 6.16 16.79 10.54
CA TYR A 143 7.23 17.26 11.44
C TYR A 143 7.96 18.50 10.97
N GLU A 144 7.67 18.99 9.78
CA GLU A 144 8.23 20.22 9.19
C GLU A 144 9.76 20.34 9.31
N PRO A 145 10.56 19.34 8.92
CA PRO A 145 12.03 19.34 9.08
C PRO A 145 12.75 20.36 8.18
N GLY A 146 12.01 21.09 7.34
CA GLY A 146 12.51 22.15 6.49
C GLY A 146 12.89 21.71 5.06
N LYS A 147 13.00 22.71 4.16
CA LYS A 147 13.18 22.49 2.72
C LYS A 147 14.51 21.82 2.36
N THR A 148 15.58 22.04 3.11
CA THR A 148 16.88 21.41 2.87
C THR A 148 16.82 19.90 3.08
N TRP A 149 16.16 19.46 4.16
CA TRP A 149 15.90 18.05 4.44
C TRP A 149 15.05 17.43 3.33
N LEU A 150 13.94 18.07 2.95
CA LEU A 150 13.06 17.60 1.87
C LEU A 150 13.83 17.44 0.54
N LYS A 151 14.66 18.42 0.18
CA LYS A 151 15.47 18.36 -1.05
C LYS A 151 16.43 17.17 -1.04
N LYS A 152 17.07 16.87 0.11
CA LYS A 152 17.97 15.73 0.26
C LYS A 152 17.21 14.39 0.07
N GLY A 153 16.10 14.20 0.78
CA GLY A 153 15.29 12.99 0.67
C GLY A 153 14.75 12.74 -0.75
N ILE A 154 14.20 13.78 -1.37
CA ILE A 154 13.69 13.69 -2.76
C ILE A 154 14.79 13.36 -3.76
N LYS A 155 16.02 13.84 -3.55
CA LYS A 155 17.16 13.47 -4.42
C LYS A 155 17.45 11.97 -4.34
N VAL A 156 17.38 11.38 -3.16
CA VAL A 156 17.54 9.91 -3.00
C VAL A 156 16.41 9.17 -3.71
N ALA A 157 15.15 9.57 -3.50
CA ALA A 157 14.02 8.96 -4.17
C ALA A 157 14.07 9.10 -5.71
N GLN A 158 14.62 10.22 -6.25
CA GLN A 158 14.87 10.36 -7.68
C GLN A 158 15.91 9.35 -8.17
N SER A 159 16.98 9.14 -7.40
CA SER A 159 18.00 8.15 -7.75
C SER A 159 17.40 6.74 -7.73
N GLU A 160 16.63 6.37 -6.70
CA GLU A 160 15.91 5.09 -6.67
C GLU A 160 14.99 4.92 -7.90
N TYR A 161 14.18 5.93 -8.20
CA TYR A 161 13.28 5.93 -9.36
C TYR A 161 14.05 5.67 -10.67
N GLU A 162 15.14 6.41 -10.90
CA GLU A 162 15.91 6.33 -12.15
C GLU A 162 16.72 5.04 -12.26
N THR A 163 17.39 4.61 -11.18
CA THR A 163 18.31 3.47 -11.23
C THR A 163 17.61 2.12 -11.07
N VAL A 164 16.66 2.01 -10.14
CA VAL A 164 15.95 0.77 -9.86
C VAL A 164 14.75 0.63 -10.79
N TRP A 165 13.82 1.56 -10.75
CA TRP A 165 12.51 1.41 -11.38
C TRP A 165 12.49 1.71 -12.87
N LEU A 166 13.31 2.65 -13.35
CA LEU A 166 13.53 2.86 -14.78
C LEU A 166 14.71 2.05 -15.34
N GLY A 167 15.51 1.45 -14.48
CA GLY A 167 16.58 0.54 -14.88
C GLY A 167 17.75 1.22 -15.56
N ASN A 168 18.11 2.46 -15.22
CA ASN A 168 19.28 3.13 -15.79
C ASN A 168 20.58 2.36 -15.52
N VAL A 169 20.65 1.61 -14.41
CA VAL A 169 21.79 0.73 -14.08
C VAL A 169 21.63 -0.66 -14.68
N LYS A 170 20.41 -1.18 -14.79
CA LYS A 170 20.09 -2.49 -15.37
C LYS A 170 18.96 -2.36 -16.39
N PRO A 171 19.28 -2.02 -17.66
CA PRO A 171 18.28 -1.84 -18.71
C PRO A 171 17.41 -3.09 -18.91
N ASN A 172 16.12 -2.87 -19.17
CA ASN A 172 15.11 -3.92 -19.40
C ASN A 172 14.85 -4.86 -18.21
N ALA A 173 15.35 -4.55 -17.01
CA ALA A 173 15.00 -5.30 -15.82
C ALA A 173 13.54 -5.01 -15.42
N ARG A 174 13.22 -3.74 -15.17
CA ARG A 174 11.88 -3.31 -14.75
C ARG A 174 11.14 -2.50 -15.81
N LEU A 175 11.76 -1.47 -16.40
CA LEU A 175 11.18 -0.70 -17.50
C LEU A 175 11.21 -1.53 -18.79
N VAL A 176 10.04 -2.01 -19.25
CA VAL A 176 10.03 -3.04 -20.32
C VAL A 176 9.11 -2.74 -21.49
N TYR A 177 8.04 -1.95 -21.32
CA TYR A 177 7.06 -1.76 -22.38
C TYR A 177 6.35 -0.40 -22.33
N GLU A 178 6.38 0.37 -23.41
CA GLU A 178 5.73 1.69 -23.56
C GLU A 178 5.94 2.66 -22.38
N GLY A 179 7.12 2.64 -21.74
CA GLY A 179 7.43 3.51 -20.58
C GLY A 179 6.85 3.02 -19.25
N LEU A 180 6.32 1.80 -19.19
CA LEU A 180 5.82 1.17 -17.97
C LEU A 180 6.75 0.09 -17.45
N SER A 181 6.73 -0.10 -16.14
CA SER A 181 7.62 -1.02 -15.41
C SER A 181 6.86 -2.25 -14.92
N ARG A 182 7.62 -3.32 -14.69
CA ARG A 182 7.19 -4.58 -14.07
C ARG A 182 7.92 -4.82 -12.76
N TYR A 183 7.44 -5.74 -11.96
CA TYR A 183 8.20 -6.33 -10.86
C TYR A 183 9.28 -7.27 -11.40
N TYR A 184 10.37 -7.41 -10.63
CA TYR A 184 11.57 -8.09 -11.10
C TYR A 184 12.35 -8.68 -9.92
N ASP A 185 13.06 -9.78 -10.19
CA ASP A 185 14.10 -10.33 -9.31
C ASP A 185 15.36 -10.63 -10.14
N VAL A 186 16.54 -10.49 -9.55
CA VAL A 186 17.82 -10.67 -10.26
C VAL A 186 18.02 -12.08 -10.81
N ASN A 187 17.35 -13.08 -10.20
CA ASN A 187 17.39 -14.46 -10.66
C ASN A 187 16.46 -14.72 -11.85
N TYR A 188 15.71 -13.71 -12.29
CA TYR A 188 14.77 -13.80 -13.40
C TYR A 188 13.71 -14.91 -13.19
N HIS A 189 13.26 -15.08 -11.94
CA HIS A 189 12.30 -16.08 -11.54
C HIS A 189 10.91 -15.46 -11.31
N GLN A 190 9.86 -16.12 -11.80
CA GLN A 190 8.48 -15.58 -11.79
C GLN A 190 7.96 -15.32 -10.38
N ASP A 191 8.09 -16.30 -9.48
CA ASP A 191 7.57 -16.19 -8.11
C ASP A 191 8.38 -15.19 -7.27
N LEU A 192 9.70 -15.07 -7.51
CA LEU A 192 10.52 -14.06 -6.83
C LEU A 192 10.22 -12.65 -7.35
N ALA A 193 9.93 -12.50 -8.64
CA ALA A 193 9.45 -11.23 -9.20
C ALA A 193 8.04 -10.88 -8.66
N GLU A 194 7.19 -11.88 -8.44
CA GLU A 194 5.89 -11.68 -7.79
C GLU A 194 6.06 -11.20 -6.34
N ALA A 195 7.02 -11.77 -5.60
CA ALA A 195 7.33 -11.37 -4.23
C ALA A 195 7.78 -9.90 -4.11
N GLU A 196 8.37 -9.29 -5.17
CA GLU A 196 8.65 -7.85 -5.20
C GLU A 196 7.38 -7.00 -5.10
N SER A 197 6.20 -7.56 -5.46
CA SER A 197 4.93 -6.85 -5.35
C SER A 197 4.45 -6.66 -3.90
N GLY A 198 5.05 -7.37 -2.94
CA GLY A 198 4.57 -7.48 -1.57
C GLY A 198 3.31 -8.34 -1.42
N TRP A 199 2.73 -8.82 -2.51
CA TRP A 199 1.54 -9.69 -2.52
C TRP A 199 1.96 -11.13 -2.81
N ASP A 200 2.63 -11.73 -1.85
CA ASP A 200 3.14 -13.09 -1.98
C ASP A 200 2.02 -14.07 -2.26
N LEU A 201 2.13 -14.78 -3.36
CA LEU A 201 1.14 -15.70 -3.89
C LEU A 201 -0.23 -15.05 -4.11
N ASN A 202 -0.29 -14.28 -5.15
CA ASN A 202 -1.52 -13.66 -5.62
C ASN A 202 -1.93 -14.25 -6.99
N PRO A 203 -3.22 -14.20 -7.34
CA PRO A 203 -3.70 -14.75 -8.61
C PRO A 203 -3.54 -13.79 -9.80
N ARG A 204 -3.06 -12.55 -9.58
CA ARG A 204 -3.05 -11.46 -10.57
C ARG A 204 -2.24 -11.81 -11.81
N PHE A 205 -1.11 -12.47 -11.60
CA PHE A 205 -0.13 -12.75 -12.65
C PHE A 205 -0.14 -14.19 -13.14
N ASN A 206 -0.92 -15.07 -12.51
CA ASN A 206 -0.98 -16.49 -12.84
C ASN A 206 0.41 -17.12 -12.98
N HIS A 207 1.31 -16.89 -12.00
CA HIS A 207 2.71 -17.32 -11.96
C HIS A 207 3.59 -16.81 -13.12
N HIS A 208 3.22 -15.68 -13.73
CA HIS A 208 3.95 -15.05 -14.83
C HIS A 208 4.24 -13.57 -14.59
N ALA A 209 4.64 -13.20 -13.36
CA ALA A 209 4.83 -11.81 -12.95
C ALA A 209 5.74 -11.01 -13.90
N LEU A 210 6.79 -11.63 -14.43
CA LEU A 210 7.71 -11.01 -15.39
C LEU A 210 7.05 -10.62 -16.72
N ASN A 211 5.87 -11.10 -17.03
CA ASN A 211 5.14 -10.79 -18.27
C ASN A 211 4.09 -9.70 -18.09
N TYR A 212 3.93 -9.17 -16.87
CA TYR A 212 2.90 -8.20 -16.57
C TYR A 212 3.45 -6.81 -16.23
N LEU A 213 2.69 -5.81 -16.61
CA LEU A 213 2.81 -4.44 -16.12
C LEU A 213 1.77 -4.25 -15.00
N PRO A 214 2.19 -4.23 -13.73
CA PRO A 214 1.24 -4.12 -12.61
C PRO A 214 0.64 -2.73 -12.50
N VAL A 215 -0.66 -2.67 -12.19
CA VAL A 215 -1.39 -1.40 -12.01
C VAL A 215 -0.84 -0.63 -10.81
N ASP A 216 -0.65 -1.31 -9.69
CA ASP A 216 -0.13 -0.75 -8.45
C ASP A 216 1.26 -0.13 -8.64
N LEU A 217 2.23 -0.89 -9.15
CA LEU A 217 3.58 -0.38 -9.41
C LEU A 217 3.57 0.88 -10.29
N ASN A 218 2.85 0.84 -11.42
CA ASN A 218 2.83 1.98 -12.34
C ASN A 218 2.07 3.18 -11.78
N SER A 219 1.12 2.97 -10.86
CA SER A 219 0.48 4.04 -10.09
C SER A 219 1.43 4.66 -9.05
N LEU A 220 2.25 3.84 -8.39
CA LEU A 220 3.27 4.30 -7.47
C LEU A 220 4.33 5.14 -8.19
N LEU A 221 4.80 4.69 -9.36
CA LEU A 221 5.75 5.46 -10.18
C LEU A 221 5.14 6.76 -10.73
N TYR A 222 3.85 6.75 -11.09
CA TYR A 222 3.12 7.99 -11.40
C TYR A 222 3.11 8.94 -10.21
N LYS A 223 2.86 8.41 -8.99
CA LYS A 223 2.89 9.22 -7.78
C LYS A 223 4.27 9.80 -7.51
N TYR A 224 5.34 9.05 -7.71
CA TYR A 224 6.72 9.56 -7.62
C TYR A 224 6.91 10.77 -8.53
N GLU A 225 6.50 10.68 -9.78
CA GLU A 225 6.60 11.78 -10.76
C GLU A 225 5.79 13.01 -10.31
N ARG A 226 4.60 12.80 -9.73
CA ARG A 226 3.76 13.89 -9.17
C ARG A 226 4.40 14.50 -7.92
N ASP A 227 4.94 13.70 -7.04
CA ASP A 227 5.61 14.15 -5.83
C ASP A 227 6.88 14.95 -6.17
N PHE A 228 7.66 14.52 -7.16
CA PHE A 228 8.80 15.28 -7.68
C PHE A 228 8.39 16.62 -8.27
N SER A 229 7.30 16.67 -9.04
CA SER A 229 6.76 17.92 -9.55
C SER A 229 6.31 18.85 -8.42
N TYR A 230 5.58 18.30 -7.42
CA TYR A 230 5.13 19.05 -6.26
C TYR A 230 6.31 19.67 -5.50
N VAL A 231 7.34 18.89 -5.18
CA VAL A 231 8.50 19.37 -4.44
C VAL A 231 9.32 20.38 -5.27
N ALA A 232 9.50 20.16 -6.57
CA ALA A 232 10.17 21.12 -7.44
C ALA A 232 9.44 22.48 -7.45
N ASN A 233 8.10 22.47 -7.51
CA ASN A 233 7.29 23.67 -7.39
C ASN A 233 7.46 24.35 -6.03
N LEU A 234 7.46 23.61 -4.92
CA LEU A 234 7.65 24.11 -3.56
C LEU A 234 9.04 24.76 -3.37
N LEU A 235 10.05 24.25 -4.09
CA LEU A 235 11.42 24.75 -4.10
C LEU A 235 11.64 25.89 -5.14
N GLY A 236 10.65 26.23 -5.95
CA GLY A 236 10.71 27.28 -6.96
C GLY A 236 11.29 26.85 -8.32
N ASP A 237 11.64 25.58 -8.50
CA ASP A 237 12.18 25.05 -9.77
C ASP A 237 11.06 24.66 -10.74
N LYS A 238 10.51 25.67 -11.42
CA LYS A 238 9.43 25.49 -12.40
C LYS A 238 9.80 24.61 -13.60
N LYS A 239 11.08 24.61 -14.00
CA LYS A 239 11.57 23.81 -15.14
C LYS A 239 11.55 22.33 -14.79
N THR A 240 12.07 21.98 -13.63
CA THR A 240 12.03 20.58 -13.12
C THR A 240 10.61 20.12 -12.86
N ALA A 241 9.76 20.97 -12.29
CA ALA A 241 8.34 20.67 -12.09
C ALA A 241 7.64 20.34 -13.43
N ALA A 242 7.80 21.16 -14.45
CA ALA A 242 7.21 20.93 -15.76
C ALA A 242 7.74 19.64 -16.45
N LYS A 243 9.02 19.27 -16.22
CA LYS A 243 9.57 17.97 -16.67
C LYS A 243 8.77 16.81 -16.07
N TRP A 244 8.59 16.80 -14.75
CA TRP A 244 7.92 15.73 -14.03
C TRP A 244 6.42 15.68 -14.33
N ASP A 245 5.76 16.81 -14.49
CA ASP A 245 4.35 16.89 -14.94
C ASP A 245 4.15 16.22 -16.30
N ARG A 246 5.06 16.45 -17.24
CA ARG A 246 5.01 15.81 -18.56
C ARG A 246 5.20 14.30 -18.46
N LEU A 247 6.15 13.82 -17.67
CA LEU A 247 6.40 12.38 -17.49
C LEU A 247 5.20 11.68 -16.83
N SER A 248 4.65 12.26 -15.76
CA SER A 248 3.46 11.72 -15.11
C SER A 248 2.25 11.69 -16.06
N HIS A 249 2.07 12.72 -16.88
CA HIS A 249 1.02 12.73 -17.88
C HIS A 249 1.19 11.60 -18.90
N GLN A 250 2.39 11.38 -19.42
CA GLN A 250 2.69 10.29 -20.36
C GLN A 250 2.39 8.93 -19.74
N ARG A 251 2.87 8.66 -18.51
CA ARG A 251 2.60 7.41 -17.79
C ARG A 251 1.10 7.19 -17.63
N ARG A 252 0.36 8.19 -17.16
CA ARG A 252 -1.09 8.13 -17.00
C ARG A 252 -1.81 7.80 -18.31
N MET A 253 -1.40 8.42 -19.42
CA MET A 253 -2.00 8.14 -20.74
C MET A 253 -1.76 6.68 -21.16
N THR A 254 -0.55 6.16 -20.95
CA THR A 254 -0.22 4.76 -21.27
C THR A 254 -0.99 3.79 -20.35
N MET A 255 -1.05 4.07 -19.06
CA MET A 255 -1.85 3.26 -18.11
C MET A 255 -3.32 3.21 -18.53
N ASN A 256 -3.91 4.35 -18.88
CA ASN A 256 -5.30 4.41 -19.33
C ASN A 256 -5.53 3.62 -20.62
N LYS A 257 -4.61 3.70 -21.58
CA LYS A 257 -4.68 2.94 -22.84
C LYS A 257 -4.62 1.44 -22.60
N LEU A 258 -3.69 0.97 -21.78
CA LEU A 258 -3.40 -0.44 -21.64
C LEU A 258 -4.20 -1.13 -20.52
N MET A 259 -4.40 -0.46 -19.40
CA MET A 259 -4.90 -1.07 -18.16
C MET A 259 -6.37 -0.78 -17.88
N TRP A 260 -6.90 0.38 -18.28
CA TRP A 260 -8.29 0.74 -18.01
C TRP A 260 -9.27 -0.04 -18.89
N SER A 261 -10.30 -0.61 -18.29
CA SER A 261 -11.40 -1.28 -18.99
C SER A 261 -12.70 -0.47 -18.86
N ASP A 262 -13.11 0.22 -19.92
CA ASP A 262 -14.39 0.93 -19.94
C ASP A 262 -15.58 -0.01 -19.73
N LEU A 263 -15.53 -1.23 -20.27
CA LEU A 263 -16.61 -2.20 -20.07
C LEU A 263 -16.79 -2.57 -18.60
N ARG A 264 -15.69 -2.82 -17.89
CA ARG A 264 -15.72 -3.32 -16.50
C ARG A 264 -15.66 -2.22 -15.45
N GLY A 265 -15.24 -0.98 -15.81
CA GLY A 265 -15.08 0.15 -14.91
C GLY A 265 -13.96 -0.05 -13.89
N LEU A 266 -12.90 -0.77 -14.26
CA LEU A 266 -11.76 -1.09 -13.42
C LEU A 266 -10.45 -1.03 -14.22
N TYR A 267 -9.34 -0.81 -13.51
CA TYR A 267 -8.01 -1.06 -14.03
C TYR A 267 -7.64 -2.53 -13.82
N TYR A 268 -6.84 -3.08 -14.75
CA TYR A 268 -6.32 -4.44 -14.74
C TYR A 268 -4.82 -4.43 -15.02
N ASP A 269 -4.08 -5.34 -14.44
CA ASP A 269 -2.70 -5.60 -14.85
C ASP A 269 -2.66 -5.94 -16.34
N TYR A 270 -1.61 -5.51 -17.03
CA TYR A 270 -1.50 -5.71 -18.48
C TYR A 270 -0.40 -6.70 -18.82
N ASN A 271 -0.74 -7.82 -19.46
CA ASN A 271 0.24 -8.76 -19.98
C ASN A 271 0.80 -8.21 -21.30
N TYR A 272 2.00 -7.66 -21.23
CA TYR A 272 2.61 -7.00 -22.40
C TYR A 272 3.16 -7.98 -23.44
N VAL A 273 3.40 -9.25 -23.07
CA VAL A 273 3.80 -10.34 -24.01
C VAL A 273 2.60 -10.77 -24.82
N LYS A 274 1.45 -11.04 -24.18
CA LYS A 274 0.19 -11.41 -24.83
C LYS A 274 -0.59 -10.21 -25.39
N LYS A 275 -0.20 -8.98 -25.03
CA LYS A 275 -0.87 -7.73 -25.39
C LYS A 275 -2.34 -7.70 -24.97
N THR A 276 -2.63 -8.22 -23.77
CA THR A 276 -3.98 -8.29 -23.22
C THR A 276 -4.02 -7.85 -21.76
N ARG A 277 -5.16 -7.34 -21.32
CA ARG A 277 -5.43 -7.12 -19.90
C ARG A 277 -5.54 -8.45 -19.18
N GLY A 278 -5.08 -8.51 -17.93
CA GLY A 278 -5.32 -9.63 -17.03
C GLY A 278 -6.82 -9.83 -16.77
N SER A 279 -7.20 -10.99 -16.30
CA SER A 279 -8.59 -11.36 -16.01
C SER A 279 -9.02 -11.12 -14.57
N VAL A 280 -8.07 -11.04 -13.64
CA VAL A 280 -8.32 -10.94 -12.21
C VAL A 280 -8.67 -9.51 -11.83
N ALA A 281 -9.84 -9.30 -11.27
CA ALA A 281 -10.22 -8.04 -10.63
C ALA A 281 -9.69 -8.04 -9.17
N SER A 282 -8.84 -7.08 -8.84
CA SER A 282 -8.21 -6.96 -7.53
C SER A 282 -8.21 -5.51 -7.03
N LEU A 283 -7.91 -5.31 -5.75
CA LEU A 283 -7.79 -3.98 -5.16
C LEU A 283 -6.62 -3.16 -5.72
N ALA A 284 -5.70 -3.76 -6.49
CA ALA A 284 -4.71 -3.01 -7.26
C ALA A 284 -5.35 -1.96 -8.18
N ALA A 285 -6.60 -2.19 -8.64
CA ALA A 285 -7.37 -1.25 -9.45
C ALA A 285 -7.61 0.12 -8.77
N TYR A 286 -7.43 0.23 -7.45
CA TYR A 286 -7.65 1.48 -6.69
C TYR A 286 -6.37 2.29 -6.45
N TYR A 287 -5.20 1.75 -6.72
CA TYR A 287 -3.94 2.50 -6.64
C TYR A 287 -3.94 3.75 -7.55
N PRO A 288 -4.53 3.74 -8.78
CA PRO A 288 -4.70 4.96 -9.57
C PRO A 288 -5.53 6.06 -8.88
N MET A 289 -6.54 5.70 -8.05
CA MET A 289 -7.26 6.69 -7.24
C MET A 289 -6.35 7.27 -6.15
N TRP A 290 -5.68 6.42 -5.39
CA TRP A 290 -4.77 6.86 -4.34
C TRP A 290 -3.65 7.76 -4.87
N ALA A 291 -3.08 7.41 -6.02
CA ALA A 291 -2.02 8.18 -6.67
C ALA A 291 -2.51 9.46 -7.38
N GLY A 292 -3.81 9.65 -7.56
CA GLY A 292 -4.38 10.76 -8.34
C GLY A 292 -4.27 10.60 -9.87
N ALA A 293 -4.08 9.36 -10.35
CA ALA A 293 -3.97 9.06 -11.78
C ALA A 293 -5.32 8.85 -12.47
N ALA A 294 -6.36 8.47 -11.74
CA ALA A 294 -7.70 8.31 -12.30
C ALA A 294 -8.31 9.68 -12.66
N SER A 295 -9.12 9.74 -13.72
CA SER A 295 -9.98 10.89 -13.95
C SER A 295 -11.21 10.81 -13.04
N GLU A 296 -11.93 11.93 -12.84
CA GLU A 296 -13.19 11.96 -12.06
C GLU A 296 -14.18 10.91 -12.57
N LYS A 297 -14.30 10.76 -13.89
CA LYS A 297 -15.16 9.74 -14.50
C LYS A 297 -14.71 8.31 -14.16
N GLN A 298 -13.42 8.06 -14.14
CA GLN A 298 -12.87 6.75 -13.76
C GLN A 298 -13.04 6.50 -12.25
N ALA A 299 -12.80 7.52 -11.42
CA ALA A 299 -13.02 7.45 -9.96
C ALA A 299 -14.49 7.09 -9.65
N ALA A 300 -15.46 7.76 -10.26
CA ALA A 300 -16.87 7.42 -10.08
C ALA A 300 -17.19 5.97 -10.47
N ARG A 301 -16.56 5.44 -11.51
CA ARG A 301 -16.75 4.04 -11.93
C ARG A 301 -16.07 3.05 -10.99
N LEU A 302 -14.89 3.40 -10.44
CA LEU A 302 -14.20 2.62 -9.42
C LEU A 302 -15.05 2.54 -8.16
N VAL A 303 -15.64 3.65 -7.69
CA VAL A 303 -16.57 3.68 -6.57
C VAL A 303 -17.77 2.76 -6.79
N ASN A 304 -18.40 2.83 -7.97
CA ASN A 304 -19.49 1.91 -8.31
C ASN A 304 -19.07 0.44 -8.35
N SER A 305 -17.79 0.17 -8.57
CA SER A 305 -17.21 -1.19 -8.59
C SER A 305 -16.80 -1.71 -7.23
N LEU A 306 -16.78 -0.87 -6.16
CA LEU A 306 -16.45 -1.30 -4.78
C LEU A 306 -17.30 -2.48 -4.31
N LYS A 307 -18.58 -2.52 -4.69
CA LYS A 307 -19.50 -3.62 -4.35
C LYS A 307 -19.01 -5.02 -4.72
N LYS A 308 -18.06 -5.13 -5.66
CA LYS A 308 -17.43 -6.40 -6.03
C LYS A 308 -16.52 -6.90 -4.92
N PHE A 309 -15.82 -6.00 -4.26
CA PHE A 309 -14.82 -6.28 -3.25
C PHE A 309 -15.37 -6.14 -1.83
N GLU A 310 -16.36 -5.28 -1.63
CA GLU A 310 -16.93 -4.99 -0.32
C GLU A 310 -17.72 -6.20 0.21
N LYS A 311 -17.27 -6.69 1.37
CA LYS A 311 -17.86 -7.80 2.10
C LYS A 311 -18.34 -7.32 3.48
N LYS A 312 -18.79 -8.23 4.33
CA LYS A 312 -19.28 -7.89 5.67
C LYS A 312 -18.23 -7.18 6.52
N GLY A 313 -16.98 -7.65 6.47
CA GLY A 313 -15.88 -7.19 7.32
C GLY A 313 -14.90 -6.22 6.66
N GLY A 314 -15.17 -5.72 5.46
CA GLY A 314 -14.27 -4.85 4.72
C GLY A 314 -14.12 -5.24 3.26
N LEU A 315 -12.94 -5.01 2.69
CA LEU A 315 -12.63 -5.28 1.28
C LEU A 315 -11.84 -6.58 1.13
N SER A 316 -12.34 -7.51 0.30
CA SER A 316 -11.57 -8.67 -0.13
C SER A 316 -10.54 -8.26 -1.21
N THR A 317 -9.38 -8.90 -1.19
CA THR A 317 -8.27 -8.60 -2.11
C THR A 317 -8.65 -8.76 -3.59
N THR A 318 -9.43 -9.81 -3.92
CA THR A 318 -10.05 -10.03 -5.23
C THR A 318 -11.58 -10.06 -5.10
N ASP A 319 -12.28 -9.89 -6.21
CA ASP A 319 -13.77 -9.82 -6.23
C ASP A 319 -14.44 -11.15 -5.88
N ALA A 320 -13.80 -12.27 -6.22
CA ALA A 320 -14.33 -13.63 -6.02
C ALA A 320 -13.17 -14.63 -5.78
N PRO A 321 -13.49 -15.88 -5.32
CA PRO A 321 -12.51 -16.95 -5.24
C PRO A 321 -11.85 -17.20 -6.60
N GLN A 322 -10.54 -17.40 -6.59
CA GLN A 322 -9.77 -17.67 -7.79
C GLN A 322 -9.66 -19.18 -8.05
N VAL A 323 -9.39 -19.56 -9.27
CA VAL A 323 -9.35 -20.99 -9.69
C VAL A 323 -8.43 -21.82 -8.79
N GLY A 324 -7.24 -21.31 -8.45
CA GLY A 324 -6.30 -21.98 -7.56
C GLY A 324 -6.83 -22.23 -6.14
N GLN A 325 -7.84 -21.47 -5.68
CA GLN A 325 -8.49 -21.68 -4.38
C GLN A 325 -9.61 -22.71 -4.43
N LEU A 326 -10.10 -23.03 -5.64
CA LEU A 326 -11.20 -23.96 -5.87
C LEU A 326 -10.71 -25.37 -6.23
N VAL A 327 -9.43 -25.53 -6.54
CA VAL A 327 -8.84 -26.82 -6.93
C VAL A 327 -8.10 -27.42 -5.74
N PRO A 328 -8.46 -28.63 -5.27
CA PRO A 328 -7.73 -29.33 -4.23
C PRO A 328 -6.26 -29.53 -4.59
N GLY A 329 -5.35 -29.19 -3.68
CA GLY A 329 -3.89 -29.32 -3.88
C GLY A 329 -3.23 -28.17 -4.64
N ALA A 330 -3.98 -27.17 -5.10
CA ALA A 330 -3.38 -25.95 -5.65
C ALA A 330 -2.69 -25.13 -4.55
N VAL A 331 -1.67 -24.37 -4.95
CA VAL A 331 -0.94 -23.46 -4.04
C VAL A 331 -1.91 -22.40 -3.51
N PRO A 332 -2.03 -22.21 -2.18
CA PRO A 332 -2.95 -21.25 -1.62
C PRO A 332 -2.55 -19.82 -2.01
N THR A 333 -3.47 -19.07 -2.53
CA THR A 333 -3.29 -17.63 -2.82
C THR A 333 -3.84 -16.80 -1.66
N GLN A 334 -2.97 -16.39 -0.74
CA GLN A 334 -3.40 -15.63 0.45
C GLN A 334 -3.82 -14.19 0.12
N TRP A 335 -3.28 -13.60 -0.94
CA TRP A 335 -3.66 -12.28 -1.44
C TRP A 335 -4.84 -12.36 -2.42
N ALA A 336 -5.90 -13.01 -1.99
CA ALA A 336 -7.13 -13.21 -2.74
C ALA A 336 -8.35 -13.27 -1.80
N TYR A 337 -9.55 -13.32 -2.37
CA TYR A 337 -10.78 -13.60 -1.62
C TYR A 337 -10.58 -14.90 -0.77
N PRO A 338 -11.03 -14.97 0.47
CA PRO A 338 -11.83 -13.99 1.22
C PRO A 338 -11.01 -13.02 2.07
N ASN A 339 -9.69 -13.00 1.91
CA ASN A 339 -8.80 -12.23 2.78
C ASN A 339 -8.82 -10.73 2.45
N GLY A 340 -8.88 -9.91 3.49
CA GLY A 340 -8.64 -8.48 3.48
C GLY A 340 -7.37 -8.15 4.25
N TRP A 341 -6.66 -7.09 3.81
CA TRP A 341 -5.35 -6.67 4.28
C TRP A 341 -5.34 -5.19 4.62
N ALA A 342 -4.67 -4.82 5.70
CA ALA A 342 -4.60 -3.45 6.17
C ALA A 342 -4.05 -2.47 5.12
N PRO A 343 -2.92 -2.76 4.42
CA PRO A 343 -2.39 -1.88 3.37
C PRO A 343 -3.41 -1.56 2.27
N LEU A 344 -4.18 -2.56 1.85
CA LEU A 344 -5.16 -2.37 0.77
C LEU A 344 -6.37 -1.56 1.23
N HIS A 345 -6.83 -1.73 2.47
CA HIS A 345 -7.87 -0.87 3.04
C HIS A 345 -7.40 0.57 3.12
N PHE A 346 -6.16 0.80 3.58
CA PHE A 346 -5.56 2.14 3.62
C PHE A 346 -5.53 2.79 2.23
N ILE A 347 -5.00 2.11 1.22
CA ILE A 347 -4.92 2.61 -0.16
C ILE A 347 -6.32 2.97 -0.71
N VAL A 348 -7.31 2.09 -0.51
CA VAL A 348 -8.67 2.34 -1.02
C VAL A 348 -9.33 3.49 -0.29
N VAL A 349 -9.26 3.53 1.05
CA VAL A 349 -9.84 4.60 1.87
C VAL A 349 -9.24 5.95 1.51
N LYS A 350 -7.91 6.06 1.46
CA LYS A 350 -7.22 7.31 1.10
C LYS A 350 -7.49 7.70 -0.37
N GLY A 351 -7.63 6.72 -1.27
CA GLY A 351 -8.02 6.96 -2.65
C GLY A 351 -9.45 7.52 -2.78
N LEU A 352 -10.40 6.98 -2.03
CA LEU A 352 -11.77 7.48 -1.98
C LEU A 352 -11.82 8.93 -1.47
N GLN A 353 -11.10 9.22 -0.39
CA GLN A 353 -11.01 10.57 0.17
C GLN A 353 -10.40 11.58 -0.80
N HIS A 354 -9.35 11.17 -1.52
CA HIS A 354 -8.70 12.02 -2.52
C HIS A 354 -9.67 12.55 -3.59
N TYR A 355 -10.72 11.78 -3.92
CA TYR A 355 -11.76 12.15 -4.88
C TYR A 355 -13.08 12.60 -4.22
N GLY A 356 -13.09 12.89 -2.91
CA GLY A 356 -14.26 13.44 -2.20
C GLY A 356 -15.32 12.40 -1.81
N TYR A 357 -15.06 11.11 -1.95
CA TYR A 357 -15.98 10.03 -1.55
C TYR A 357 -15.83 9.67 -0.05
N HIS A 358 -15.98 10.68 0.82
CA HIS A 358 -15.72 10.56 2.26
C HIS A 358 -16.66 9.57 2.97
N GLU A 359 -17.94 9.51 2.55
CA GLU A 359 -18.89 8.55 3.13
C GLU A 359 -18.53 7.09 2.81
N ASP A 360 -18.08 6.83 1.58
CA ASP A 360 -17.62 5.49 1.20
C ASP A 360 -16.33 5.13 1.92
N ALA A 361 -15.37 6.05 2.01
CA ALA A 361 -14.12 5.88 2.75
C ALA A 361 -14.41 5.54 4.22
N ARG A 362 -15.25 6.33 4.87
CA ARG A 362 -15.66 6.10 6.26
C ARG A 362 -16.33 4.73 6.43
N ARG A 363 -17.29 4.38 5.57
CA ARG A 363 -17.99 3.10 5.63
C ARG A 363 -17.02 1.93 5.56
N ILE A 364 -16.05 1.97 4.65
CA ILE A 364 -15.04 0.92 4.49
C ILE A 364 -14.10 0.88 5.71
N GLY A 365 -13.62 2.04 6.16
CA GLY A 365 -12.76 2.15 7.35
C GLY A 365 -13.42 1.58 8.60
N LEU A 366 -14.69 1.92 8.85
CA LEU A 366 -15.44 1.42 10.00
C LEU A 366 -15.72 -0.09 9.93
N LYS A 367 -15.96 -0.66 8.74
CA LYS A 367 -16.06 -2.13 8.59
C LYS A 367 -14.74 -2.82 8.96
N TRP A 368 -13.62 -2.25 8.53
CA TRP A 368 -12.30 -2.76 8.86
C TRP A 368 -12.02 -2.67 10.35
N LEU A 369 -12.27 -1.51 10.98
CA LEU A 369 -12.14 -1.33 12.42
C LEU A 369 -12.97 -2.36 13.19
N LYS A 370 -14.24 -2.52 12.83
CA LYS A 370 -15.12 -3.48 13.50
C LYS A 370 -14.63 -4.92 13.36
N THR A 371 -14.16 -5.33 12.21
CA THR A 371 -13.65 -6.69 11.99
C THR A 371 -12.43 -6.98 12.85
N ASN A 372 -11.51 -6.03 12.95
CA ASN A 372 -10.32 -6.12 13.78
C ASN A 372 -10.71 -6.15 15.28
N LEU A 373 -11.58 -5.25 15.69
CA LEU A 373 -12.04 -5.11 17.08
C LEU A 373 -12.81 -6.36 17.55
N ASP A 374 -13.74 -6.89 16.74
CA ASP A 374 -14.48 -8.10 17.06
C ASP A 374 -13.54 -9.31 17.25
N TRP A 375 -12.46 -9.38 16.45
CA TRP A 375 -11.44 -10.42 16.61
C TRP A 375 -10.62 -10.19 17.88
N PHE A 376 -10.15 -8.97 18.10
CA PHE A 376 -9.37 -8.59 19.27
C PHE A 376 -10.14 -8.86 20.58
N ASN A 377 -11.41 -8.44 20.68
CA ASN A 377 -12.24 -8.66 21.85
C ASN A 377 -12.43 -10.16 22.19
N LYS A 378 -12.33 -11.02 21.18
CA LYS A 378 -12.47 -12.47 21.36
C LYS A 378 -11.16 -13.18 21.65
N HIS A 379 -10.06 -12.71 21.08
CA HIS A 379 -8.79 -13.46 21.04
C HIS A 379 -7.62 -12.70 21.70
N GLY A 380 -7.76 -11.41 22.03
CA GLY A 380 -6.74 -10.59 22.66
C GLY A 380 -5.58 -10.18 21.74
N VAL A 381 -5.67 -10.44 20.42
CA VAL A 381 -4.60 -10.17 19.46
C VAL A 381 -5.14 -9.66 18.14
N PHE A 382 -4.32 -8.89 17.39
CA PHE A 382 -4.57 -8.55 16.00
C PHE A 382 -3.89 -9.55 15.07
N LEU A 383 -4.45 -9.73 13.86
CA LEU A 383 -3.89 -10.62 12.84
C LEU A 383 -3.25 -9.81 11.69
N GLU A 384 -2.39 -10.48 10.94
CA GLU A 384 -1.82 -10.00 9.68
C GLU A 384 -2.91 -9.66 8.64
N LYS A 385 -3.94 -10.52 8.54
CA LYS A 385 -5.05 -10.46 7.57
C LYS A 385 -6.31 -11.05 8.18
N TYR A 386 -7.45 -10.75 7.60
CA TYR A 386 -8.75 -11.21 8.11
C TYR A 386 -9.62 -11.80 6.99
N ASN A 387 -10.47 -12.78 7.35
CA ASN A 387 -11.56 -13.23 6.49
C ASN A 387 -12.68 -12.17 6.50
N VAL A 388 -12.65 -11.25 5.55
CA VAL A 388 -13.65 -10.18 5.47
C VAL A 388 -15.00 -10.61 4.91
N ALA A 389 -15.07 -11.76 4.25
CA ALA A 389 -16.33 -12.33 3.78
C ALA A 389 -17.13 -12.95 4.94
N GLN A 390 -16.44 -13.55 5.91
CA GLN A 390 -17.00 -14.17 7.09
C GLN A 390 -16.22 -13.73 8.34
N PRO A 391 -16.44 -12.49 8.83
CA PRO A 391 -15.75 -11.99 10.01
C PRO A 391 -15.91 -12.95 11.20
N GLY A 392 -14.84 -13.09 12.01
CA GLY A 392 -14.78 -14.02 13.12
C GLY A 392 -14.38 -15.45 12.75
N LYS A 393 -14.31 -15.80 11.45
CA LYS A 393 -13.64 -17.01 10.99
C LYS A 393 -12.16 -16.74 10.72
N PRO A 394 -11.28 -17.75 10.89
CA PRO A 394 -9.88 -17.62 10.51
C PRO A 394 -9.73 -17.19 9.05
N PRO A 395 -8.67 -16.42 8.73
CA PRO A 395 -8.35 -16.10 7.35
C PRO A 395 -8.04 -17.36 6.53
N ALA A 396 -8.20 -17.28 5.22
CA ALA A 396 -7.77 -18.37 4.34
C ALA A 396 -6.26 -18.57 4.46
N LYS A 397 -5.85 -19.83 4.44
CA LYS A 397 -4.44 -20.22 4.59
C LYS A 397 -3.58 -19.66 3.47
N GLY A 398 -2.35 -19.33 3.80
CA GLY A 398 -1.27 -18.98 2.89
C GLY A 398 -0.16 -20.03 2.94
N LEU A 399 1.03 -19.67 2.47
CA LEU A 399 2.23 -20.51 2.56
C LEU A 399 2.72 -20.70 4.00
N TYR A 400 2.41 -19.73 4.87
CA TYR A 400 2.82 -19.70 6.26
C TYR A 400 1.60 -19.45 7.17
N PRO A 401 1.68 -19.79 8.46
CA PRO A 401 0.63 -19.46 9.43
C PRO A 401 0.40 -17.94 9.48
N SER A 402 -0.87 -17.52 9.67
CA SER A 402 -1.18 -16.11 9.92
C SER A 402 -0.46 -15.65 11.17
N GLN A 403 0.29 -14.55 11.04
CA GLN A 403 1.01 -13.94 12.14
C GLN A 403 0.07 -13.13 13.02
N THR A 404 0.37 -13.02 14.30
CA THR A 404 -0.33 -12.19 15.27
C THR A 404 0.46 -10.92 15.59
N GLY A 405 -0.21 -9.88 16.13
CA GLY A 405 0.42 -8.62 16.50
C GLY A 405 1.06 -7.87 15.32
N PHE A 406 0.50 -8.00 14.12
CA PHE A 406 1.13 -7.52 12.90
C PHE A 406 1.11 -5.99 12.79
N GLY A 407 2.28 -5.39 12.59
CA GLY A 407 2.52 -3.95 12.68
C GLY A 407 1.66 -3.10 11.75
N TRP A 408 1.48 -3.48 10.48
CA TRP A 408 0.62 -2.69 9.57
C TRP A 408 -0.86 -2.74 9.96
N THR A 409 -1.34 -3.85 10.55
CA THR A 409 -2.72 -3.93 11.03
C THR A 409 -2.92 -3.03 12.23
N ASN A 410 -1.99 -3.07 13.20
CA ASN A 410 -1.98 -2.21 14.37
C ASN A 410 -2.01 -0.73 13.94
N SER A 411 -1.13 -0.36 13.03
CA SER A 411 -0.99 1.02 12.56
C SER A 411 -2.21 1.52 11.77
N VAL A 412 -2.71 0.74 10.82
CA VAL A 412 -3.89 1.16 10.04
C VAL A 412 -5.15 1.19 10.91
N PHE A 413 -5.26 0.30 11.91
CA PHE A 413 -6.32 0.36 12.90
C PHE A 413 -6.26 1.69 13.68
N GLU A 414 -5.09 2.03 14.24
CA GLU A 414 -4.88 3.28 14.95
C GLU A 414 -5.17 4.51 14.07
N HIS A 415 -4.62 4.53 12.83
CA HIS A 415 -4.87 5.60 11.87
C HIS A 415 -6.37 5.81 11.58
N PHE A 416 -7.13 4.73 11.40
CA PHE A 416 -8.58 4.83 11.17
C PHE A 416 -9.35 5.20 12.44
N CYS A 417 -8.87 4.87 13.65
CA CYS A 417 -9.42 5.38 14.88
C CYS A 417 -9.24 6.90 14.97
N GLN A 418 -8.03 7.39 14.75
CA GLN A 418 -7.74 8.83 14.74
C GLN A 418 -8.65 9.56 13.74
N GLU A 419 -8.81 9.02 12.54
CA GLU A 419 -9.56 9.67 11.47
C GLU A 419 -11.08 9.57 11.61
N PHE A 420 -11.61 8.42 12.03
CA PHE A 420 -13.04 8.16 11.98
C PHE A 420 -13.76 8.14 13.34
N ILE A 421 -13.01 8.05 14.44
CA ILE A 421 -13.53 8.01 15.79
C ILE A 421 -13.21 9.31 16.53
N ASP A 422 -11.92 9.74 16.56
CA ASP A 422 -11.45 10.88 17.36
C ASP A 422 -11.89 12.25 16.78
N GLU A 423 -11.91 12.42 15.45
CA GLU A 423 -12.33 13.69 14.82
C GLU A 423 -13.79 14.12 15.09
N ARG A 424 -14.50 13.42 15.99
CA ARG A 424 -15.88 13.69 16.37
C ARG A 424 -16.09 14.22 17.78
N GLY A 425 -14.96 14.43 18.51
CA GLY A 425 -14.98 14.99 19.85
C GLY A 425 -15.16 16.51 19.91
#